data_0f6e1609dd9d488ce365dcd3b16edbc7
#
_entry.id   0f6e1609dd9d488ce365dcd3b16edbc7
#
_cell.length_a   1.000
_cell.length_b   1.000
_cell.length_c   1.000
_cell.angle_alpha   90.00
_cell.angle_beta   90.00
_cell.angle_gamma   90.00
#
_symmetry.space_group_name_H-M   'P 1'
#
loop_
_entity.id
_entity.type
_entity.pdbx_description
1 polymer ?
#
loop_
_entity_poly.entity_id
_entity_poly.type
_entity_poly.pdbx_seq_one_letter_code
_entity_poly.pdbx_strand_id
1 'polypeptide(L)'
;ELENASIADMSPHVRELVGAYEGLRGYNMLPSAEDGALELAGLAPTTAPGITHSAELSQAELIAEDRDLPSHLFPDGQLDQDLQQIDLRDRNSWRLTLAEVSSVELLETQLVNAVAPFVLNARLKPLMLRTDNRDKHIVNVSAVEGQFYRKLKTTRHPHTNMAKAALNMMTRTSAADYHADGIHMNSVDTGWINDEDPAHLADRKRSEHHFHPPLDIVDGAARIVDPIIDGANTGQQVWGQFLKDYKPTDW
;
A
#
# COMPACT_ATOMS: atom_id res chain seq x y z
N GLU A 1 -12.19 15.75 10.72
CA GLU A 1 -11.58 17.12 10.73
C GLU A 1 -11.47 17.70 9.34
N LEU A 2 -11.12 16.90 8.31
CA LEU A 2 -11.03 17.34 6.91
C LEU A 2 -12.38 17.81 6.33
N GLU A 3 -13.51 17.25 6.77
CA GLU A 3 -14.84 17.64 6.29
C GLU A 3 -15.23 19.08 6.63
N ASN A 4 -14.58 19.67 7.64
CA ASN A 4 -14.85 21.04 8.09
C ASN A 4 -13.69 22.01 7.85
N ALA A 5 -12.59 21.55 7.24
CA ALA A 5 -11.46 22.42 6.92
C ALA A 5 -11.77 23.27 5.70
N SER A 6 -11.73 24.60 5.86
CA SER A 6 -11.80 25.50 4.71
C SER A 6 -10.53 25.35 3.88
N ILE A 7 -10.66 25.26 2.56
CA ILE A 7 -9.51 25.26 1.62
C ILE A 7 -8.62 26.50 1.86
N ALA A 8 -9.23 27.61 2.31
CA ALA A 8 -8.49 28.83 2.63
C ALA A 8 -7.53 28.67 3.82
N ASP A 9 -7.79 27.73 4.73
CA ASP A 9 -7.00 27.49 5.93
C ASP A 9 -5.90 26.45 5.71
N MET A 10 -5.88 25.81 4.54
CA MET A 10 -4.85 24.83 4.17
C MET A 10 -3.53 25.52 3.82
N SER A 11 -2.42 24.81 4.02
CA SER A 11 -1.10 25.29 3.58
C SER A 11 -1.09 25.52 2.05
N PRO A 12 -0.24 26.41 1.54
CA PRO A 12 -0.14 26.66 0.09
C PRO A 12 0.08 25.38 -0.72
N HIS A 13 0.93 24.48 -0.22
CA HIS A 13 1.23 23.19 -0.85
C HIS A 13 -0.01 22.28 -0.91
N VAL A 14 -0.75 22.15 0.20
CA VAL A 14 -1.99 21.34 0.23
C VAL A 14 -3.06 21.95 -0.69
N ARG A 15 -3.18 23.28 -0.75
CA ARG A 15 -4.09 23.93 -1.70
C ARG A 15 -3.75 23.65 -3.16
N GLU A 16 -2.46 23.62 -3.49
CA GLU A 16 -1.99 23.27 -4.82
C GLU A 16 -2.35 21.83 -5.18
N LEU A 17 -2.12 20.87 -4.26
CA LEU A 17 -2.48 19.46 -4.44
C LEU A 17 -3.99 19.25 -4.60
N VAL A 18 -4.80 19.91 -3.77
CA VAL A 18 -6.26 19.85 -3.88
C VAL A 18 -6.72 20.45 -5.20
N GLY A 19 -6.14 21.57 -5.63
CA GLY A 19 -6.40 22.17 -6.94
C GLY A 19 -6.07 21.24 -8.10
N ALA A 20 -4.93 20.57 -8.04
CA ALA A 20 -4.53 19.56 -9.02
C ALA A 20 -5.50 18.36 -9.05
N TYR A 21 -5.91 17.87 -7.89
CA TYR A 21 -6.89 16.78 -7.75
C TYR A 21 -8.26 17.17 -8.33
N GLU A 22 -8.75 18.37 -8.05
CA GLU A 22 -10.00 18.86 -8.62
C GLU A 22 -9.91 19.11 -10.14
N GLY A 23 -8.73 19.49 -10.63
CA GLY A 23 -8.43 19.55 -12.06
C GLY A 23 -8.60 18.21 -12.77
N LEU A 24 -8.22 17.10 -12.11
CA LEU A 24 -8.44 15.75 -12.62
C LEU A 24 -9.92 15.38 -12.75
N ARG A 25 -10.77 15.87 -11.88
CA ARG A 25 -12.23 15.66 -11.95
C ARG A 25 -12.83 16.25 -13.22
N GLY A 26 -12.30 17.37 -13.70
CA GLY A 26 -12.71 17.99 -14.95
C GLY A 26 -12.52 17.13 -16.20
N TYR A 27 -11.72 16.06 -16.12
CA TYR A 27 -11.52 15.10 -17.20
C TYR A 27 -12.48 13.90 -17.16
N ASN A 28 -13.59 13.96 -16.44
CA ASN A 28 -14.55 12.86 -16.27
C ASN A 28 -13.97 11.59 -15.65
N MET A 29 -12.83 11.68 -14.99
CA MET A 29 -12.23 10.54 -14.27
C MET A 29 -12.90 10.34 -12.90
N LEU A 30 -13.54 11.36 -12.36
CA LEU A 30 -14.28 11.37 -11.09
C LEU A 30 -15.64 12.00 -11.26
N PRO A 31 -16.62 11.73 -10.39
CA PRO A 31 -17.91 12.40 -10.42
C PRO A 31 -17.73 13.92 -10.37
N SER A 32 -18.38 14.62 -11.28
CA SER A 32 -18.29 16.08 -11.40
C SER A 32 -18.78 16.77 -10.11
N ALA A 33 -17.96 17.63 -9.54
CA ALA A 33 -18.44 18.72 -8.72
C ALA A 33 -18.57 19.94 -9.64
N GLU A 34 -19.71 20.60 -9.57
CA GLU A 34 -19.98 21.75 -10.40
C GLU A 34 -19.10 22.94 -9.97
N ASP A 35 -18.46 23.52 -10.95
CA ASP A 35 -18.09 24.94 -11.13
C ASP A 35 -17.16 25.70 -10.14
N GLY A 36 -16.65 25.19 -9.08
CA GLY A 36 -15.78 26.01 -8.19
C GLY A 36 -14.29 25.71 -8.23
N ALA A 37 -13.92 24.55 -8.70
CA ALA A 37 -12.57 23.98 -8.51
C ALA A 37 -11.53 24.52 -9.49
N LEU A 38 -11.93 24.88 -10.69
CA LEU A 38 -11.01 25.43 -11.71
C LEU A 38 -10.52 26.85 -11.40
N GLU A 39 -11.32 27.66 -10.69
CA GLU A 39 -10.90 29.01 -10.25
C GLU A 39 -9.86 28.96 -9.13
N LEU A 40 -9.88 27.92 -8.30
CA LEU A 40 -8.88 27.70 -7.24
C LEU A 40 -7.54 27.24 -7.78
N ALA A 41 -7.54 26.59 -8.94
CA ALA A 41 -6.33 26.03 -9.48
C ALA A 41 -5.34 27.09 -9.98
N GLY A 42 -5.77 28.29 -10.45
CA GLY A 42 -4.90 29.41 -10.86
C GLY A 42 -3.63 29.02 -11.67
N LEU A 43 -3.49 27.75 -11.92
CA LEU A 43 -2.36 27.07 -12.48
C LEU A 43 -2.69 26.66 -13.91
N ALA A 44 -2.02 27.28 -14.84
CA ALA A 44 -2.01 26.77 -16.20
C ALA A 44 -1.50 25.32 -16.15
N PRO A 45 -2.20 24.35 -16.75
CA PRO A 45 -1.75 22.96 -16.75
C PRO A 45 -0.48 22.84 -17.58
N THR A 46 0.68 22.88 -16.92
CA THR A 46 1.99 22.73 -17.56
C THR A 46 2.47 21.28 -17.64
N THR A 47 1.72 20.36 -17.02
CA THR A 47 2.02 18.92 -17.03
C THR A 47 0.74 18.12 -17.23
N ALA A 48 0.83 16.93 -17.83
CA ALA A 48 -0.31 16.05 -18.00
C ALA A 48 -0.97 15.79 -16.62
N PRO A 49 -2.23 16.23 -16.42
CA PRO A 49 -2.86 16.10 -15.10
C PRO A 49 -2.97 14.63 -14.73
N GLY A 50 -2.62 14.28 -13.51
CA GLY A 50 -2.93 13.00 -12.88
C GLY A 50 -1.77 12.05 -12.64
N ILE A 51 -0.62 12.17 -13.27
CA ILE A 51 0.48 11.21 -13.08
C ILE A 51 1.50 11.72 -12.06
N THR A 52 1.82 13.00 -12.09
CA THR A 52 2.82 13.62 -11.22
C THR A 52 2.29 14.01 -9.83
N HIS A 53 1.02 14.36 -9.74
CA HIS A 53 0.45 14.92 -8.50
C HIS A 53 -0.09 13.87 -7.52
N SER A 54 -0.38 12.64 -7.97
CA SER A 54 -0.88 11.60 -7.05
C SER A 54 0.17 11.13 -6.05
N ALA A 55 1.45 11.09 -6.43
CA ALA A 55 2.53 10.78 -5.52
C ALA A 55 2.74 11.89 -4.48
N GLU A 56 2.62 13.15 -4.88
CA GLU A 56 2.68 14.30 -3.97
C GLU A 56 1.46 14.35 -3.04
N LEU A 57 0.26 14.03 -3.56
CA LEU A 57 -0.96 13.93 -2.73
C LEU A 57 -0.82 12.89 -1.62
N SER A 58 -0.15 11.76 -1.89
CA SER A 58 0.09 10.72 -0.88
C SER A 58 1.02 11.18 0.25
N GLN A 59 1.75 12.28 0.05
CA GLN A 59 2.66 12.86 1.03
C GLN A 59 2.09 14.12 1.69
N ALA A 60 0.81 14.43 1.44
CA ALA A 60 0.15 15.57 2.08
C ALA A 60 0.07 15.36 3.59
N GLU A 61 0.52 16.33 4.34
CA GLU A 61 0.49 16.32 5.81
C GLU A 61 -0.95 16.48 6.29
N LEU A 62 -1.58 15.39 6.71
CA LEU A 62 -2.99 15.36 7.11
C LEU A 62 -3.20 15.72 8.58
N ILE A 63 -2.18 15.56 9.42
CA ILE A 63 -2.23 15.85 10.85
C ILE A 63 -1.07 16.78 11.25
N ALA A 64 -1.25 17.49 12.36
CA ALA A 64 -0.25 18.44 12.82
C ALA A 64 1.10 17.75 13.16
N GLU A 65 1.04 16.54 13.67
CA GLU A 65 2.20 15.73 14.01
C GLU A 65 3.10 15.47 12.80
N ASP A 66 2.56 15.34 11.61
CA ASP A 66 3.34 15.12 10.39
C ASP A 66 4.11 16.39 9.98
N ARG A 67 3.54 17.58 10.22
CA ARG A 67 4.20 18.86 9.96
C ARG A 67 5.35 19.16 10.90
N ASP A 68 5.20 18.75 12.14
CA ASP A 68 6.13 19.05 13.22
C ASP A 68 7.24 18.00 13.36
N LEU A 69 7.28 17.00 12.46
CA LEU A 69 8.35 16.01 12.45
C LEU A 69 9.70 16.68 12.13
N PRO A 70 10.64 16.70 13.10
CA PRO A 70 11.95 17.30 12.86
C PRO A 70 12.67 16.55 11.73
N SER A 71 13.15 17.27 10.74
CA SER A 71 13.86 16.69 9.58
C SER A 71 15.09 15.84 9.96
N HIS A 72 15.68 16.08 11.13
CA HIS A 72 16.80 15.27 11.60
C HIS A 72 16.41 13.83 11.98
N LEU A 73 15.11 13.54 12.16
CA LEU A 73 14.63 12.17 12.41
C LEU A 73 14.61 11.30 11.15
N PHE A 74 14.65 11.95 9.99
CA PHE A 74 14.74 11.32 8.68
C PHE A 74 15.87 11.98 7.89
N PRO A 75 17.12 11.69 8.25
CA PRO A 75 18.27 12.41 7.67
C PRO A 75 18.36 12.13 6.17
N ASP A 76 18.36 13.20 5.38
CA ASP A 76 18.34 13.17 3.93
C ASP A 76 19.51 12.36 3.36
N GLY A 77 19.23 11.48 2.43
CA GLY A 77 20.21 10.64 1.76
C GLY A 77 20.85 9.55 2.64
N GLN A 78 20.42 9.40 3.89
CA GLN A 78 20.89 8.30 4.74
C GLN A 78 19.92 7.11 4.63
N LEU A 79 20.43 6.03 4.09
CA LEU A 79 19.69 4.78 3.90
C LEU A 79 20.28 3.69 4.80
N ASP A 80 19.44 2.74 5.17
CA ASP A 80 19.89 1.53 5.82
C ASP A 80 20.49 0.51 4.80
N GLN A 81 20.83 -0.67 5.27
CA GLN A 81 21.38 -1.73 4.41
C GLN A 81 20.41 -2.21 3.33
N ASP A 82 19.10 -2.04 3.55
CA ASP A 82 18.02 -2.46 2.67
C ASP A 82 17.56 -1.32 1.74
N LEU A 83 18.35 -0.22 1.70
CA LEU A 83 18.11 1.00 0.92
C LEU A 83 16.83 1.75 1.32
N GLN A 84 16.37 1.56 2.56
CA GLN A 84 15.25 2.30 3.13
C GLN A 84 15.74 3.56 3.84
N GLN A 85 14.92 4.60 3.83
CA GLN A 85 15.19 5.82 4.61
C GLN A 85 15.34 5.48 6.09
N ILE A 86 16.42 5.91 6.72
CA ILE A 86 16.62 5.73 8.17
C ILE A 86 15.54 6.46 8.94
N ASP A 87 14.91 5.77 9.88
CA ASP A 87 13.92 6.30 10.82
C ASP A 87 14.55 6.39 12.22
N LEU A 88 14.87 7.61 12.65
CA LEU A 88 15.48 7.89 13.95
C LEU A 88 14.46 8.21 15.05
N ARG A 89 13.16 8.04 14.79
CA ARG A 89 12.13 8.19 15.82
C ARG A 89 12.31 7.14 16.91
N ASP A 90 11.87 7.47 18.12
CA ASP A 90 11.83 6.49 19.20
C ASP A 90 10.82 5.38 18.93
N ARG A 91 9.78 5.68 18.15
CA ARG A 91 8.65 4.81 17.87
C ARG A 91 8.00 5.15 16.54
N ASN A 92 7.55 4.14 15.82
CA ASN A 92 6.80 4.26 14.57
C ASN A 92 5.56 3.35 14.58
N SER A 93 4.81 3.36 13.48
CA SER A 93 3.57 2.60 13.28
C SER A 93 3.68 1.11 13.60
N TRP A 94 4.83 0.50 13.32
CA TRP A 94 5.08 -0.92 13.60
C TRP A 94 5.11 -1.27 15.09
N ARG A 95 5.23 -0.25 15.95
CA ARG A 95 5.30 -0.39 17.40
C ARG A 95 4.03 0.01 18.14
N LEU A 96 3.04 0.58 17.43
CA LEU A 96 1.80 1.04 18.05
C LEU A 96 0.90 -0.12 18.45
N THR A 97 0.29 0.03 19.63
CA THR A 97 -0.83 -0.81 20.09
C THR A 97 -2.17 -0.20 19.68
N LEU A 98 -3.26 -0.95 19.82
CA LEU A 98 -4.59 -0.53 19.36
C LEU A 98 -5.01 0.88 19.81
N ALA A 99 -4.76 1.21 21.07
CA ALA A 99 -5.17 2.50 21.65
C ALA A 99 -4.27 3.68 21.21
N GLU A 100 -3.16 3.41 20.56
CA GLU A 100 -2.16 4.40 20.16
C GLU A 100 -2.23 4.77 18.70
N VAL A 101 -2.90 3.95 17.88
CA VAL A 101 -3.10 4.24 16.47
C VAL A 101 -4.12 5.35 16.31
N SER A 102 -3.75 6.43 15.65
CA SER A 102 -4.67 7.51 15.31
C SER A 102 -5.73 7.06 14.31
N SER A 103 -6.90 7.72 14.31
CA SER A 103 -7.94 7.43 13.33
C SER A 103 -7.48 7.75 11.90
N VAL A 104 -6.65 8.76 11.71
CA VAL A 104 -6.09 9.12 10.39
C VAL A 104 -5.21 8.00 9.89
N GLU A 105 -4.22 7.57 10.67
CA GLU A 105 -3.33 6.47 10.30
C GLU A 105 -4.09 5.16 10.03
N LEU A 106 -5.10 4.84 10.84
CA LEU A 106 -5.97 3.69 10.59
C LEU A 106 -6.63 3.79 9.21
N LEU A 107 -7.24 4.94 8.90
CA LEU A 107 -7.95 5.15 7.63
C LEU A 107 -7.01 5.13 6.43
N GLU A 108 -5.84 5.75 6.52
CA GLU A 108 -4.82 5.72 5.47
C GLU A 108 -4.31 4.31 5.21
N THR A 109 -4.00 3.57 6.27
CA THR A 109 -3.55 2.18 6.15
C THR A 109 -4.60 1.31 5.46
N GLN A 110 -5.88 1.45 5.83
CA GLN A 110 -6.98 0.72 5.17
C GLN A 110 -7.15 1.19 3.72
N LEU A 111 -7.08 2.50 3.47
CA LEU A 111 -7.22 3.05 2.13
C LEU A 111 -6.15 2.50 1.18
N VAL A 112 -4.89 2.54 1.59
CA VAL A 112 -3.76 2.11 0.75
C VAL A 112 -3.70 0.58 0.60
N ASN A 113 -3.89 -0.17 1.68
CA ASN A 113 -3.62 -1.61 1.69
C ASN A 113 -4.84 -2.50 1.43
N ALA A 114 -6.06 -1.97 1.52
CA ALA A 114 -7.28 -2.74 1.30
C ALA A 114 -8.20 -2.11 0.25
N VAL A 115 -8.54 -0.82 0.42
CA VAL A 115 -9.51 -0.15 -0.46
C VAL A 115 -8.92 0.09 -1.85
N ALA A 116 -7.69 0.60 -1.96
CA ALA A 116 -7.05 0.85 -3.25
C ALA A 116 -6.88 -0.44 -4.08
N PRO A 117 -6.35 -1.56 -3.54
CA PRO A 117 -6.34 -2.83 -4.24
C PRO A 117 -7.73 -3.30 -4.70
N PHE A 118 -8.75 -3.15 -3.85
CA PHE A 118 -10.12 -3.45 -4.21
C PHE A 118 -10.59 -2.65 -5.43
N VAL A 119 -10.39 -1.33 -5.40
CA VAL A 119 -10.78 -0.42 -6.49
C VAL A 119 -10.01 -0.75 -7.76
N LEU A 120 -8.70 -0.96 -7.67
CA LEU A 120 -7.85 -1.29 -8.82
C LEU A 120 -8.29 -2.61 -9.45
N ASN A 121 -8.43 -3.67 -8.66
CA ASN A 121 -8.86 -4.97 -9.15
C ASN A 121 -10.23 -4.88 -9.84
N ALA A 122 -11.20 -4.20 -9.22
CA ALA A 122 -12.54 -4.04 -9.79
C ALA A 122 -12.53 -3.20 -11.08
N ARG A 123 -11.79 -2.10 -11.13
CA ARG A 123 -11.79 -1.18 -12.27
C ARG A 123 -10.96 -1.65 -13.44
N LEU A 124 -9.92 -2.44 -13.19
CA LEU A 124 -9.09 -3.02 -14.26
C LEU A 124 -9.66 -4.30 -14.88
N LYS A 125 -10.63 -4.96 -14.22
CA LYS A 125 -11.27 -6.18 -14.77
C LYS A 125 -11.77 -5.98 -16.21
N PRO A 126 -12.54 -4.93 -16.56
CA PRO A 126 -12.99 -4.72 -17.94
C PRO A 126 -11.85 -4.56 -18.94
N LEU A 127 -10.72 -3.96 -18.55
CA LEU A 127 -9.54 -3.86 -19.40
C LEU A 127 -8.89 -5.22 -19.64
N MET A 128 -8.77 -6.03 -18.58
CA MET A 128 -8.24 -7.40 -18.68
C MET A 128 -9.10 -8.30 -19.57
N LEU A 129 -10.41 -8.04 -19.64
CA LEU A 129 -11.33 -8.81 -20.50
C LEU A 129 -11.30 -8.42 -21.97
N ARG A 130 -10.51 -7.41 -22.38
CA ARG A 130 -10.42 -6.97 -23.79
C ARG A 130 -9.66 -7.95 -24.69
N THR A 131 -8.94 -8.89 -24.11
CA THR A 131 -8.19 -9.93 -24.83
C THR A 131 -8.78 -11.31 -24.48
N ASP A 132 -8.77 -12.23 -25.43
CA ASP A 132 -9.36 -13.57 -25.27
C ASP A 132 -8.44 -14.57 -24.56
N ASN A 133 -7.18 -14.20 -24.29
CA ASN A 133 -6.24 -15.05 -23.58
C ASN A 133 -6.73 -15.32 -22.14
N ARG A 134 -6.37 -16.48 -21.62
CA ARG A 134 -6.80 -16.96 -20.29
C ARG A 134 -5.64 -17.16 -19.31
N ASP A 135 -4.58 -16.40 -19.49
CA ASP A 135 -3.34 -16.42 -18.70
C ASP A 135 -3.06 -15.05 -18.03
N LYS A 136 -4.11 -14.40 -17.57
CA LYS A 136 -4.05 -13.10 -16.90
C LYS A 136 -3.90 -13.30 -15.40
N HIS A 137 -3.11 -12.46 -14.76
CA HIS A 137 -2.80 -12.62 -13.35
C HIS A 137 -3.06 -11.35 -12.54
N ILE A 138 -3.50 -11.56 -11.30
CA ILE A 138 -3.53 -10.55 -10.25
C ILE A 138 -2.82 -11.16 -9.04
N VAL A 139 -1.79 -10.48 -8.56
CA VAL A 139 -1.08 -10.86 -7.33
C VAL A 139 -1.24 -9.74 -6.32
N ASN A 140 -2.04 -9.99 -5.31
CA ASN A 140 -2.25 -9.08 -4.19
C ASN A 140 -1.16 -9.31 -3.15
N VAL A 141 -0.28 -8.32 -2.97
CA VAL A 141 0.83 -8.42 -2.01
C VAL A 141 0.29 -8.26 -0.59
N SER A 142 0.18 -9.38 0.10
CA SER A 142 -0.35 -9.49 1.46
C SER A 142 0.76 -9.84 2.46
N ALA A 143 0.37 -10.33 3.63
CA ALA A 143 1.30 -10.78 4.66
C ALA A 143 0.62 -11.81 5.57
N VAL A 144 1.42 -12.72 6.14
CA VAL A 144 0.96 -13.70 7.14
C VAL A 144 0.38 -13.05 8.40
N GLU A 145 0.70 -11.78 8.62
CA GLU A 145 0.10 -10.98 9.69
C GLU A 145 -1.43 -10.87 9.54
N GLY A 146 -1.97 -11.01 8.34
CA GLY A 146 -3.41 -11.09 8.07
C GLY A 146 -4.07 -12.42 8.45
N GLN A 147 -3.32 -13.47 8.75
CA GLN A 147 -3.87 -14.79 9.13
C GLN A 147 -4.45 -14.78 10.55
N PHE A 148 -5.62 -15.38 10.73
CA PHE A 148 -6.24 -15.53 12.05
C PHE A 148 -5.60 -16.65 12.88
N TYR A 149 -5.11 -17.70 12.24
CA TYR A 149 -4.58 -18.89 12.92
C TYR A 149 -3.08 -18.85 13.23
N ARG A 150 -2.44 -17.71 12.98
CA ARG A 150 -1.03 -17.57 13.31
C ARG A 150 -0.79 -17.69 14.81
N LYS A 151 0.05 -18.64 15.23
CA LYS A 151 0.32 -18.93 16.65
C LYS A 151 0.99 -17.78 17.38
N LEU A 152 1.85 -17.03 16.69
CA LEU A 152 2.56 -15.90 17.24
C LEU A 152 2.02 -14.59 16.62
N LYS A 153 1.12 -13.93 17.34
CA LYS A 153 0.70 -12.56 17.05
C LYS A 153 1.13 -11.65 18.18
N THR A 154 1.79 -10.57 17.83
CA THR A 154 2.09 -9.51 18.78
C THR A 154 0.85 -8.64 19.00
N THR A 155 0.90 -7.76 20.01
CA THR A 155 -0.16 -6.75 20.24
C THR A 155 0.04 -5.49 19.40
N ARG A 156 1.03 -5.49 18.49
CA ARG A 156 1.49 -4.32 17.75
C ARG A 156 0.85 -4.24 16.36
N HIS A 157 0.85 -3.05 15.79
CA HIS A 157 0.36 -2.68 14.45
C HIS A 157 -0.95 -3.37 14.01
N PRO A 158 -2.01 -3.33 14.85
CA PRO A 158 -3.27 -4.02 14.54
C PRO A 158 -3.96 -3.49 13.28
N HIS A 159 -3.77 -2.22 12.93
CA HIS A 159 -4.32 -1.58 11.74
C HIS A 159 -3.76 -2.17 10.44
N THR A 160 -2.45 -2.46 10.39
CA THR A 160 -1.82 -3.13 9.24
C THR A 160 -2.25 -4.59 9.13
N ASN A 161 -2.33 -5.31 10.26
CA ASN A 161 -2.84 -6.68 10.30
C ASN A 161 -4.28 -6.76 9.78
N MET A 162 -5.14 -5.82 10.19
CA MET A 162 -6.52 -5.71 9.69
C MET A 162 -6.56 -5.48 8.18
N ALA A 163 -5.73 -4.60 7.65
CA ALA A 163 -5.69 -4.31 6.22
C ALA A 163 -5.25 -5.53 5.40
N LYS A 164 -4.25 -6.28 5.87
CA LYS A 164 -3.81 -7.52 5.19
C LYS A 164 -4.84 -8.65 5.30
N ALA A 165 -5.57 -8.75 6.41
CA ALA A 165 -6.70 -9.66 6.54
C ALA A 165 -7.83 -9.30 5.57
N ALA A 166 -8.14 -8.01 5.41
CA ALA A 166 -9.13 -7.53 4.44
C ALA A 166 -8.70 -7.86 3.00
N LEU A 167 -7.43 -7.64 2.66
CA LEU A 167 -6.88 -7.98 1.35
C LEU A 167 -6.93 -9.48 1.04
N ASN A 168 -6.60 -10.32 2.01
CA ASN A 168 -6.73 -11.77 1.91
C ASN A 168 -8.19 -12.20 1.71
N MET A 169 -9.12 -11.62 2.47
CA MET A 169 -10.54 -11.91 2.33
C MET A 169 -11.08 -11.49 0.96
N MET A 170 -10.69 -10.33 0.45
CA MET A 170 -11.04 -9.89 -0.90
C MET A 170 -10.57 -10.90 -1.95
N THR A 171 -9.31 -11.31 -1.88
CA THR A 171 -8.72 -12.28 -2.82
C THR A 171 -9.49 -13.60 -2.77
N ARG A 172 -9.64 -14.18 -1.59
CA ARG A 172 -10.36 -15.45 -1.38
C ARG A 172 -11.79 -15.40 -1.91
N THR A 173 -12.48 -14.30 -1.67
CA THR A 173 -13.89 -14.14 -2.08
C THR A 173 -14.02 -13.98 -3.59
N SER A 174 -13.11 -13.23 -4.23
CA SER A 174 -13.25 -12.82 -5.63
C SER A 174 -12.59 -13.76 -6.62
N ALA A 175 -11.63 -14.57 -6.20
CA ALA A 175 -10.80 -15.36 -7.11
C ALA A 175 -11.59 -16.29 -8.04
N ALA A 176 -12.68 -16.91 -7.56
CA ALA A 176 -13.47 -17.82 -8.40
C ALA A 176 -14.20 -17.10 -9.55
N ASP A 177 -14.75 -15.90 -9.29
CA ASP A 177 -15.37 -15.07 -10.31
C ASP A 177 -14.33 -14.62 -11.36
N TYR A 178 -13.15 -14.21 -10.93
CA TYR A 178 -12.07 -13.80 -11.82
C TYR A 178 -11.51 -14.98 -12.63
N HIS A 179 -11.38 -16.15 -12.00
CA HIS A 179 -10.91 -17.37 -12.68
C HIS A 179 -11.87 -17.82 -13.81
N ALA A 180 -13.18 -17.68 -13.64
CA ALA A 180 -14.15 -17.97 -14.69
C ALA A 180 -13.88 -17.16 -15.96
N ASP A 181 -13.35 -15.94 -15.80
CA ASP A 181 -12.97 -15.04 -16.89
C ASP A 181 -11.49 -15.20 -17.33
N GLY A 182 -10.78 -16.21 -16.85
CA GLY A 182 -9.37 -16.46 -17.20
C GLY A 182 -8.40 -15.51 -16.53
N ILE A 183 -8.74 -14.99 -15.35
CA ILE A 183 -7.89 -14.13 -14.54
C ILE A 183 -7.55 -14.88 -13.24
N HIS A 184 -6.28 -15.15 -13.00
CA HIS A 184 -5.78 -15.95 -11.89
C HIS A 184 -5.37 -15.03 -10.75
N MET A 185 -6.23 -14.89 -9.74
CA MET A 185 -6.01 -14.00 -8.61
C MET A 185 -5.48 -14.78 -7.41
N ASN A 186 -4.37 -14.31 -6.83
CA ASN A 186 -3.75 -14.85 -5.61
C ASN A 186 -3.35 -13.74 -4.65
N SER A 187 -3.19 -14.09 -3.37
CA SER A 187 -2.44 -13.29 -2.40
C SER A 187 -1.06 -13.91 -2.19
N VAL A 188 -0.04 -13.08 -1.96
CA VAL A 188 1.33 -13.52 -1.72
C VAL A 188 1.89 -12.83 -0.48
N ASP A 189 2.51 -13.60 0.40
CA ASP A 189 3.39 -13.11 1.45
C ASP A 189 4.82 -13.07 0.90
N THR A 190 5.43 -11.90 0.89
CA THR A 190 6.80 -11.71 0.38
C THR A 190 7.86 -12.21 1.34
N GLY A 191 7.49 -12.47 2.58
CA GLY A 191 8.42 -12.78 3.66
C GLY A 191 9.07 -11.52 4.26
N TRP A 192 10.01 -11.73 5.16
CA TRP A 192 10.66 -10.65 5.88
C TRP A 192 11.89 -10.14 5.12
N ILE A 193 11.72 -9.01 4.42
CA ILE A 193 12.69 -8.44 3.49
C ILE A 193 13.51 -7.34 4.17
N ASN A 194 12.86 -6.48 4.97
CA ASN A 194 13.47 -5.34 5.64
C ASN A 194 13.02 -5.24 7.09
N ASP A 195 13.76 -4.49 7.90
CA ASP A 195 13.42 -4.24 9.29
C ASP A 195 12.77 -2.86 9.42
N GLU A 196 11.46 -2.84 9.50
CA GLU A 196 10.63 -1.64 9.59
C GLU A 196 10.68 -0.93 10.95
N ASP A 197 11.43 -1.46 11.91
CA ASP A 197 11.58 -0.83 13.22
C ASP A 197 12.45 0.43 13.15
N PRO A 198 12.25 1.39 14.08
CA PRO A 198 13.18 2.50 14.26
C PRO A 198 14.65 2.04 14.35
N ALA A 199 15.56 2.84 13.78
CA ALA A 199 16.95 2.45 13.59
C ALA A 199 17.64 1.90 14.85
N HIS A 200 17.41 2.53 16.02
CA HIS A 200 17.99 2.08 17.28
C HIS A 200 17.51 0.69 17.73
N LEU A 201 16.28 0.30 17.35
CA LEU A 201 15.74 -1.03 17.62
C LEU A 201 16.27 -2.07 16.64
N ALA A 202 16.38 -1.69 15.36
CA ALA A 202 17.00 -2.52 14.33
C ALA A 202 18.48 -2.80 14.65
N ASP A 203 19.22 -1.78 15.07
CA ASP A 203 20.63 -1.90 15.50
C ASP A 203 20.79 -2.80 16.71
N ARG A 204 19.90 -2.67 17.70
CA ARG A 204 19.90 -3.54 18.86
C ARG A 204 19.64 -5.00 18.50
N LYS A 205 18.68 -5.27 17.60
CA LYS A 205 18.42 -6.63 17.13
C LYS A 205 19.64 -7.22 16.42
N ARG A 206 20.33 -6.42 15.61
CA ARG A 206 21.56 -6.82 14.94
C ARG A 206 22.69 -7.11 15.92
N SER A 207 22.93 -6.20 16.87
CA SER A 207 24.08 -6.31 17.80
C SER A 207 23.89 -7.37 18.89
N GLU A 208 22.70 -7.45 19.49
CA GLU A 208 22.42 -8.34 20.63
C GLU A 208 21.91 -9.71 20.20
N HIS A 209 21.15 -9.78 19.10
CA HIS A 209 20.51 -11.03 18.67
C HIS A 209 21.07 -11.56 17.35
N HIS A 210 22.07 -10.89 16.75
CA HIS A 210 22.62 -11.22 15.44
C HIS A 210 21.54 -11.42 14.37
N PHE A 211 20.45 -10.66 14.51
CA PHE A 211 19.28 -10.75 13.64
C PHE A 211 19.33 -9.67 12.56
N HIS A 212 19.08 -10.10 11.34
CA HIS A 212 18.71 -9.25 10.21
C HIS A 212 17.58 -9.95 9.42
N PRO A 213 16.79 -9.22 8.62
CA PRO A 213 15.84 -9.86 7.73
C PRO A 213 16.53 -10.93 6.86
N PRO A 214 15.94 -12.13 6.74
CA PRO A 214 16.59 -13.25 6.05
C PRO A 214 16.51 -13.16 4.52
N LEU A 215 15.73 -12.25 3.98
CA LEU A 215 15.43 -12.10 2.55
C LEU A 215 15.81 -10.70 2.08
N ASP A 216 15.99 -10.55 0.77
CA ASP A 216 16.20 -9.26 0.12
C ASP A 216 15.06 -8.88 -0.83
N ILE A 217 15.21 -7.74 -1.52
CA ILE A 217 14.21 -7.23 -2.46
C ILE A 217 13.99 -8.16 -3.65
N VAL A 218 15.02 -8.93 -4.06
CA VAL A 218 14.93 -9.89 -5.16
C VAL A 218 14.11 -11.10 -4.71
N ASP A 219 14.33 -11.57 -3.49
CA ASP A 219 13.54 -12.65 -2.89
C ASP A 219 12.05 -12.31 -2.80
N GLY A 220 11.74 -11.07 -2.40
CA GLY A 220 10.37 -10.58 -2.34
C GLY A 220 9.72 -10.51 -3.72
N ALA A 221 10.42 -9.93 -4.68
CA ALA A 221 9.96 -9.84 -6.07
C ALA A 221 9.75 -11.23 -6.69
N ALA A 222 10.67 -12.16 -6.44
CA ALA A 222 10.56 -13.54 -6.92
C ALA A 222 9.27 -14.21 -6.43
N ARG A 223 8.89 -14.04 -5.15
CA ARG A 223 7.65 -14.58 -4.59
C ARG A 223 6.40 -13.99 -5.24
N ILE A 224 6.44 -12.70 -5.57
CA ILE A 224 5.32 -12.02 -6.24
C ILE A 224 5.10 -12.56 -7.65
N VAL A 225 6.18 -12.76 -8.43
CA VAL A 225 6.08 -13.16 -9.84
C VAL A 225 5.99 -14.68 -10.03
N ASP A 226 6.32 -15.47 -9.02
CA ASP A 226 6.34 -16.93 -9.07
C ASP A 226 5.05 -17.55 -9.64
N PRO A 227 3.83 -17.24 -9.15
CA PRO A 227 2.61 -17.84 -9.70
C PRO A 227 2.36 -17.49 -11.17
N ILE A 228 2.92 -16.40 -11.66
CA ILE A 228 2.83 -15.99 -13.07
C ILE A 228 3.81 -16.84 -13.89
N ILE A 229 5.07 -16.92 -13.46
CA ILE A 229 6.14 -17.66 -14.16
C ILE A 229 5.84 -19.15 -14.15
N ASP A 230 5.43 -19.71 -13.01
CA ASP A 230 5.07 -21.13 -12.91
C ASP A 230 3.90 -21.48 -13.83
N GLY A 231 2.84 -20.66 -13.84
CA GLY A 231 1.71 -20.81 -14.75
C GLY A 231 2.10 -20.76 -16.22
N ALA A 232 2.98 -19.84 -16.60
CA ALA A 232 3.48 -19.73 -17.97
C ALA A 232 4.34 -20.93 -18.38
N ASN A 233 5.18 -21.45 -17.48
CA ASN A 233 6.10 -22.55 -17.76
C ASN A 233 5.40 -23.91 -17.75
N THR A 234 4.44 -24.12 -16.89
CA THR A 234 3.78 -25.42 -16.67
C THR A 234 2.45 -25.56 -17.40
N GLY A 235 1.82 -24.45 -17.76
CA GLY A 235 0.44 -24.40 -18.23
C GLY A 235 -0.60 -24.65 -17.13
N GLN A 236 -0.17 -24.82 -15.88
CA GLN A 236 -1.04 -25.02 -14.72
C GLN A 236 -1.14 -23.72 -13.92
N GLN A 237 -2.29 -23.07 -14.02
CA GLN A 237 -2.52 -21.79 -13.38
C GLN A 237 -2.92 -21.95 -11.92
N VAL A 238 -2.14 -21.39 -11.00
CA VAL A 238 -2.48 -21.26 -9.59
C VAL A 238 -3.44 -20.08 -9.40
N TRP A 239 -4.52 -20.28 -8.67
CA TRP A 239 -5.49 -19.23 -8.38
C TRP A 239 -6.23 -19.49 -7.06
N GLY A 240 -6.76 -18.44 -6.46
CA GLY A 240 -7.54 -18.51 -5.23
C GLY A 240 -6.75 -18.99 -4.04
N GLN A 241 -5.43 -18.77 -4.05
CA GLN A 241 -4.51 -19.20 -2.99
C GLN A 241 -3.91 -18.00 -2.25
N PHE A 242 -3.59 -18.23 -0.99
CA PHE A 242 -2.62 -17.42 -0.29
C PHE A 242 -1.28 -18.18 -0.32
N LEU A 243 -0.25 -17.57 -0.91
CA LEU A 243 1.04 -18.18 -1.14
C LEU A 243 2.08 -17.63 -0.16
N LYS A 244 2.84 -18.51 0.45
CA LYS A 244 4.00 -18.21 1.28
C LYS A 244 5.14 -19.13 0.91
N ASP A 245 6.33 -18.57 0.71
CA ASP A 245 7.51 -19.32 0.31
C ASP A 245 7.21 -20.30 -0.85
N TYR A 246 6.57 -19.77 -1.89
CA TYR A 246 6.19 -20.48 -3.13
C TYR A 246 5.16 -21.59 -2.96
N LYS A 247 4.44 -21.64 -1.84
CA LYS A 247 3.47 -22.71 -1.54
C LYS A 247 2.17 -22.15 -0.99
N PRO A 248 1.03 -22.82 -1.25
CA PRO A 248 -0.22 -22.50 -0.58
C PRO A 248 -0.08 -22.60 0.94
N THR A 249 -0.64 -21.61 1.61
CA THR A 249 -0.76 -21.55 3.07
C THR A 249 -2.21 -21.24 3.47
N ASP A 250 -2.52 -21.34 4.76
CA ASP A 250 -3.83 -20.97 5.30
C ASP A 250 -4.11 -19.47 5.14
N TRP A 251 -5.42 -19.16 5.08
CA TRP A 251 -5.88 -17.78 4.96
C TRP A 251 -5.83 -17.02 6.30
#